data_6d152c8e4daef99351293c35ed1eac0d
#
_entry.id   6d152c8e4daef99351293c35ed1eac0d
#
_cell.length_a   1.000
_cell.length_b   1.000
_cell.length_c   1.000
_cell.angle_alpha   90.00
_cell.angle_beta   90.00
_cell.angle_gamma   90.00
#
_symmetry.space_group_name_H-M   'P 1'
#
loop_
_entity.id
_entity.type
_entity.pdbx_description
1 polymer ?
#
loop_
_entity_poly.entity_id
_entity_poly.type
_entity_poly.pdbx_seq_one_letter_code
_entity_poly.pdbx_strand_id
1 'polypeptide(L)'
;MDLRRIVEALRHCGQRRSIKQGKSLHCRIIKYGLSQDIFTGNNLLSMYADFTSLNDAHKLFDEMARKNIVSWTTMVTAYTSNKRPNWAIRLYNHMLEYGSVEPNGFMYSAVLKACSLSGDLDLGRLIHERITREKLEYDTVLMNTLLDMYVKCGSL
;
A
#
# COMPACT_ATOMS: atom_id res chain seq x y z
N MET A 1 0.53 -13.51 24.51
CA MET A 1 1.66 -13.27 23.54
C MET A 1 1.79 -11.76 23.36
N ASP A 2 2.99 -11.20 23.54
CA ASP A 2 3.21 -9.76 23.47
C ASP A 2 3.09 -9.29 22.00
N LEU A 3 2.24 -8.29 21.75
CA LEU A 3 1.98 -7.73 20.41
C LEU A 3 3.27 -7.19 19.75
N ARG A 4 4.17 -6.60 20.53
CA ARG A 4 5.46 -6.10 20.03
C ARG A 4 6.30 -7.24 19.44
N ARG A 5 6.40 -8.37 20.14
CA ARG A 5 7.15 -9.54 19.67
C ARG A 5 6.55 -10.16 18.40
N ILE A 6 5.21 -10.11 18.27
CA ILE A 6 4.53 -10.56 17.05
C ILE A 6 4.95 -9.68 15.87
N VAL A 7 4.89 -8.37 16.04
CA VAL A 7 5.22 -7.40 14.98
C VAL A 7 6.69 -7.50 14.57
N GLU A 8 7.59 -7.63 15.54
CA GLU A 8 9.02 -7.85 15.26
C GLU A 8 9.24 -9.16 14.47
N ALA A 9 8.57 -10.22 14.86
CA ALA A 9 8.64 -11.50 14.16
C ALA A 9 8.10 -11.41 12.73
N LEU A 10 6.98 -10.70 12.51
CA LEU A 10 6.41 -10.47 11.17
C LEU A 10 7.38 -9.69 10.27
N ARG A 11 7.95 -8.61 10.77
CA ARG A 11 8.95 -7.81 10.05
C ARG A 11 10.19 -8.64 9.71
N HIS A 12 10.67 -9.42 10.65
CA HIS A 12 11.82 -10.30 10.44
C HIS A 12 11.54 -11.38 9.38
N CYS A 13 10.34 -11.96 9.38
CA CYS A 13 9.92 -12.91 8.34
C CYS A 13 9.88 -12.23 6.96
N GLY A 14 9.32 -11.02 6.86
CA GLY A 14 9.28 -10.24 5.61
C GLY A 14 10.67 -9.97 5.07
N GLN A 15 11.56 -9.41 5.89
CA GLN A 15 12.94 -9.09 5.51
C GLN A 15 13.73 -10.33 5.06
N ARG A 16 13.57 -11.47 5.70
CA ARG A 16 14.21 -12.74 5.35
C ARG A 16 13.50 -13.53 4.26
N ARG A 17 12.35 -13.05 3.80
CA ARG A 17 11.48 -13.73 2.83
C ARG A 17 11.16 -15.17 3.22
N SER A 18 10.97 -15.43 4.51
CA SER A 18 10.68 -16.76 5.04
C SER A 18 9.17 -17.02 5.04
N ILE A 19 8.61 -17.38 3.88
CA ILE A 19 7.18 -17.61 3.68
C ILE A 19 6.60 -18.64 4.66
N LYS A 20 7.31 -19.76 4.90
CA LYS A 20 6.85 -20.82 5.82
C LYS A 20 6.68 -20.29 7.24
N GLN A 21 7.67 -19.54 7.74
CA GLN A 21 7.62 -18.95 9.08
C GLN A 21 6.52 -17.89 9.16
N GLY A 22 6.39 -17.06 8.12
CA GLY A 22 5.33 -16.04 8.03
C GLY A 22 3.93 -16.65 8.08
N LYS A 23 3.66 -17.69 7.29
CA LYS A 23 2.37 -18.41 7.30
C LYS A 23 2.08 -19.09 8.65
N SER A 24 3.09 -19.70 9.28
CA SER A 24 2.96 -20.28 10.61
C SER A 24 2.60 -19.22 11.66
N LEU A 25 3.25 -18.06 11.59
CA LEU A 25 2.97 -16.93 12.48
C LEU A 25 1.55 -16.37 12.25
N HIS A 26 1.12 -16.25 10.98
CA HIS A 26 -0.25 -15.85 10.64
C HIS A 26 -1.30 -16.80 11.24
N CYS A 27 -1.12 -18.12 11.12
CA CYS A 27 -2.01 -19.11 11.75
C CYS A 27 -2.08 -18.92 13.28
N ARG A 28 -0.96 -18.62 13.93
CA ARG A 28 -0.94 -18.34 15.37
C ARG A 28 -1.70 -17.05 15.71
N ILE A 29 -1.55 -15.99 14.91
CA ILE A 29 -2.27 -14.73 15.07
C ILE A 29 -3.79 -14.97 15.01
N ILE A 30 -4.26 -15.76 14.03
CA ILE A 30 -5.67 -16.14 13.92
C ILE A 30 -6.12 -16.91 15.19
N LYS A 31 -5.35 -17.90 15.61
CA LYS A 31 -5.67 -18.72 16.80
C LYS A 31 -5.80 -17.89 18.09
N TYR A 32 -5.05 -16.80 18.21
CA TYR A 32 -5.11 -15.91 19.37
C TYR A 32 -6.14 -14.77 19.21
N GLY A 33 -6.95 -14.76 18.14
CA GLY A 33 -7.98 -13.76 17.89
C GLY A 33 -7.45 -12.35 17.55
N LEU A 34 -6.16 -12.25 17.17
CA LEU A 34 -5.51 -10.98 16.86
C LEU A 34 -5.63 -10.56 15.39
N SER A 35 -6.28 -11.38 14.56
CA SER A 35 -6.43 -11.12 13.12
C SER A 35 -7.32 -9.90 12.80
N GLN A 36 -8.20 -9.52 13.73
CA GLN A 36 -9.12 -8.38 13.56
C GLN A 36 -8.51 -7.04 14.02
N ASP A 37 -7.34 -7.07 14.66
CA ASP A 37 -6.61 -5.87 15.01
C ASP A 37 -5.97 -5.26 13.77
N ILE A 38 -6.30 -3.99 13.48
CA ILE A 38 -5.87 -3.29 12.26
C ILE A 38 -4.34 -3.14 12.18
N PHE A 39 -3.68 -2.95 13.32
CA PHE A 39 -2.23 -2.83 13.38
C PHE A 39 -1.55 -4.17 13.03
N THR A 40 -2.05 -5.27 13.59
CA THR A 40 -1.59 -6.63 13.26
C THR A 40 -1.87 -6.97 11.80
N GLY A 41 -3.06 -6.65 11.30
CA GLY A 41 -3.44 -6.83 9.90
C GLY A 41 -2.50 -6.09 8.94
N ASN A 42 -2.17 -4.83 9.21
CA ASN A 42 -1.25 -4.05 8.38
C ASN A 42 0.18 -4.63 8.38
N ASN A 43 0.67 -5.16 9.50
CA ASN A 43 1.98 -5.82 9.54
C ASN A 43 1.97 -7.17 8.80
N LEU A 44 0.86 -7.92 8.83
CA LEU A 44 0.67 -9.11 8.00
C LEU A 44 0.64 -8.76 6.50
N LEU A 45 -0.08 -7.71 6.11
CA LEU A 45 -0.10 -7.23 4.71
C LEU A 45 1.31 -6.88 4.23
N SER A 46 2.07 -6.12 5.03
CA SER A 46 3.44 -5.75 4.71
C SER A 46 4.33 -7.00 4.54
N MET A 47 4.23 -7.96 5.44
CA MET A 47 4.97 -9.23 5.34
C MET A 47 4.66 -9.97 4.04
N TYR A 48 3.38 -10.12 3.66
CA TYR A 48 3.01 -10.78 2.41
C TYR A 48 3.43 -9.98 1.17
N ALA A 49 3.39 -8.66 1.23
CA ALA A 49 3.92 -7.78 0.19
C ALA A 49 5.42 -7.98 -0.01
N ASP A 50 6.20 -8.10 1.07
CA ASP A 50 7.64 -8.36 1.03
C ASP A 50 7.98 -9.73 0.41
N PHE A 51 7.10 -10.71 0.58
CA PHE A 51 7.21 -12.03 -0.08
C PHE A 51 6.84 -11.99 -1.57
N THR A 52 6.40 -10.85 -2.09
CA THR A 52 5.81 -10.76 -3.44
C THR A 52 4.58 -11.68 -3.64
N SER A 53 3.98 -12.12 -2.54
CA SER A 53 2.79 -12.99 -2.54
C SER A 53 1.53 -12.13 -2.61
N LEU A 54 1.34 -11.44 -3.74
CA LEU A 54 0.23 -10.48 -3.93
C LEU A 54 -1.15 -11.12 -3.74
N ASN A 55 -1.31 -12.39 -4.12
CA ASN A 55 -2.59 -13.08 -3.96
C ASN A 55 -2.92 -13.30 -2.47
N ASP A 56 -1.93 -13.74 -1.66
CA ASP A 56 -2.13 -13.91 -0.22
C ASP A 56 -2.37 -12.56 0.47
N ALA A 57 -1.63 -11.51 0.05
CA ALA A 57 -1.82 -10.16 0.55
C ALA A 57 -3.22 -9.61 0.21
N HIS A 58 -3.68 -9.80 -1.03
CA HIS A 58 -4.99 -9.34 -1.48
C HIS A 58 -6.13 -10.05 -0.73
N LYS A 59 -6.03 -11.37 -0.60
CA LYS A 59 -7.00 -12.15 0.17
C LYS A 59 -7.10 -11.67 1.62
N LEU A 60 -5.95 -11.48 2.28
CA LEU A 60 -5.93 -10.93 3.63
C LEU A 60 -6.56 -9.53 3.69
N PHE A 61 -6.23 -8.67 2.72
CA PHE A 61 -6.79 -7.33 2.62
C PHE A 61 -8.32 -7.36 2.51
N ASP A 62 -8.87 -8.24 1.68
CA ASP A 62 -10.33 -8.39 1.54
C ASP A 62 -10.99 -8.87 2.84
N GLU A 63 -10.35 -9.79 3.55
CA GLU A 63 -10.83 -10.35 4.82
C GLU A 63 -10.74 -9.36 6.01
N MET A 64 -9.97 -8.27 5.89
CA MET A 64 -9.88 -7.25 6.95
C MET A 64 -11.21 -6.52 7.12
N ALA A 65 -11.81 -6.60 8.32
CA ALA A 65 -13.07 -5.94 8.64
C ALA A 65 -12.98 -4.41 8.59
N ARG A 66 -11.83 -3.85 8.94
CA ARG A 66 -11.54 -2.41 8.87
C ARG A 66 -10.23 -2.17 8.15
N LYS A 67 -10.24 -1.21 7.24
CA LYS A 67 -9.09 -0.78 6.45
C LYS A 67 -8.84 0.70 6.71
N ASN A 68 -7.61 1.08 6.97
CA ASN A 68 -7.19 2.48 7.11
C ASN A 68 -6.24 2.87 5.97
N ILE A 69 -5.80 4.11 5.96
CA ILE A 69 -4.89 4.60 4.92
C ILE A 69 -3.61 3.75 4.80
N VAL A 70 -3.13 3.17 5.90
CA VAL A 70 -1.94 2.29 5.88
C VAL A 70 -2.24 1.00 5.13
N SER A 71 -3.41 0.36 5.38
CA SER A 71 -3.83 -0.86 4.67
C SER A 71 -3.89 -0.63 3.15
N TRP A 72 -4.56 0.44 2.73
CA TRP A 72 -4.70 0.80 1.32
C TRP A 72 -3.36 1.12 0.67
N THR A 73 -2.52 1.97 1.32
CA THR A 73 -1.21 2.37 0.79
C THR A 73 -0.26 1.17 0.67
N THR A 74 -0.29 0.25 1.63
CA THR A 74 0.52 -0.98 1.57
C THR A 74 0.16 -1.80 0.33
N MET A 75 -1.11 -1.98 0.03
CA MET A 75 -1.56 -2.75 -1.13
C MET A 75 -1.25 -2.03 -2.45
N VAL A 76 -1.51 -0.72 -2.54
CA VAL A 76 -1.16 0.08 -3.73
C VAL A 76 0.35 0.01 -4.00
N THR A 77 1.17 0.17 -2.96
CA THR A 77 2.64 0.07 -3.08
C THR A 77 3.08 -1.33 -3.49
N ALA A 78 2.48 -2.38 -2.92
CA ALA A 78 2.79 -3.77 -3.27
C ALA A 78 2.53 -4.05 -4.75
N TYR A 79 1.40 -3.64 -5.28
CA TYR A 79 1.09 -3.81 -6.71
C TYR A 79 2.01 -2.99 -7.61
N THR A 80 2.29 -1.74 -7.25
CA THR A 80 3.20 -0.86 -8.00
C THR A 80 4.61 -1.44 -8.06
N SER A 81 5.16 -1.89 -6.93
CA SER A 81 6.50 -2.49 -6.83
C SER A 81 6.62 -3.80 -7.61
N ASN A 82 5.52 -4.53 -7.74
CA ASN A 82 5.46 -5.76 -8.54
C ASN A 82 5.06 -5.51 -10.01
N LYS A 83 5.21 -4.27 -10.50
CA LYS A 83 4.95 -3.87 -11.89
C LYS A 83 3.53 -4.20 -12.36
N ARG A 84 2.55 -4.01 -11.47
CA ARG A 84 1.12 -4.16 -11.77
C ARG A 84 0.37 -2.83 -11.52
N PRO A 85 0.73 -1.74 -12.23
CA PRO A 85 0.21 -0.40 -11.95
C PRO A 85 -1.31 -0.30 -12.09
N ASN A 86 -1.90 -1.02 -13.04
CA ASN A 86 -3.36 -1.00 -13.25
C ASN A 86 -4.13 -1.52 -12.03
N TRP A 87 -3.60 -2.51 -11.32
CA TRP A 87 -4.20 -2.99 -10.07
C TRP A 87 -4.05 -1.97 -8.93
N ALA A 88 -2.90 -1.30 -8.86
CA ALA A 88 -2.67 -0.22 -7.91
C ALA A 88 -3.66 0.93 -8.10
N ILE A 89 -3.86 1.37 -9.35
CA ILE A 89 -4.82 2.43 -9.72
C ILE A 89 -6.26 2.01 -9.38
N ARG A 90 -6.64 0.77 -9.69
CA ARG A 90 -7.98 0.25 -9.33
C ARG A 90 -8.21 0.26 -7.83
N LEU A 91 -7.21 -0.12 -7.03
CA LEU A 91 -7.31 -0.07 -5.56
C LEU A 91 -7.46 1.35 -5.04
N TYR A 92 -6.74 2.31 -5.62
CA TYR A 92 -6.88 3.73 -5.27
C TYR A 92 -8.31 4.24 -5.55
N ASN A 93 -8.85 3.94 -6.73
CA ASN A 93 -10.22 4.32 -7.07
C ASN A 93 -11.23 3.65 -6.13
N HIS A 94 -11.06 2.37 -5.82
CA HIS A 94 -11.90 1.65 -4.88
C HIS A 94 -11.83 2.25 -3.46
N MET A 95 -10.65 2.70 -3.02
CA MET A 95 -10.53 3.42 -1.74
C MET A 95 -11.34 4.72 -1.73
N LEU A 96 -11.33 5.48 -2.83
CA LEU A 96 -12.13 6.70 -2.93
C LEU A 96 -13.63 6.41 -2.90
N GLU A 97 -14.08 5.34 -3.55
CA GLU A 97 -15.48 4.86 -3.51
C GLU A 97 -15.88 4.36 -2.13
N TYR A 98 -14.96 3.74 -1.42
CA TYR A 98 -15.18 3.28 -0.04
C TYR A 98 -15.51 4.44 0.93
N GLY A 99 -15.00 5.65 0.64
CA GLY A 99 -15.45 6.93 1.18
C GLY A 99 -15.16 7.19 2.65
N SER A 100 -14.57 6.24 3.38
CA SER A 100 -14.26 6.38 4.81
C SER A 100 -12.78 6.64 5.10
N VAL A 101 -11.96 6.71 4.06
CA VAL A 101 -10.49 6.89 4.17
C VAL A 101 -10.04 7.95 3.19
N GLU A 102 -9.45 9.02 3.70
CA GLU A 102 -8.90 10.07 2.86
C GLU A 102 -7.45 9.75 2.44
N PRO A 103 -7.08 9.99 1.16
CA PRO A 103 -5.70 9.89 0.71
C PRO A 103 -4.78 10.85 1.48
N ASN A 104 -3.50 10.53 1.53
CA ASN A 104 -2.45 11.39 2.05
C ASN A 104 -1.25 11.41 1.10
N GLY A 105 -0.21 12.20 1.40
CA GLY A 105 0.99 12.32 0.58
C GLY A 105 1.67 10.99 0.26
N PHE A 106 1.65 10.01 1.17
CA PHE A 106 2.18 8.66 0.93
C PHE A 106 1.36 7.90 -0.12
N MET A 107 0.04 8.00 -0.04
CA MET A 107 -0.85 7.42 -1.05
C MET A 107 -0.65 8.08 -2.40
N TYR A 108 -0.60 9.41 -2.46
CA TYR A 108 -0.35 10.12 -3.72
C TYR A 108 0.99 9.73 -4.34
N SER A 109 2.07 9.61 -3.55
CA SER A 109 3.36 9.13 -4.03
C SER A 109 3.28 7.71 -4.61
N ALA A 110 2.55 6.80 -3.97
CA ALA A 110 2.39 5.43 -4.45
C ALA A 110 1.61 5.38 -5.77
N VAL A 111 0.53 6.16 -5.89
CA VAL A 111 -0.30 6.21 -7.11
C VAL A 111 0.43 6.93 -8.25
N LEU A 112 1.16 8.02 -7.99
CA LEU A 112 1.98 8.70 -9.01
C LEU A 112 3.05 7.77 -9.60
N LYS A 113 3.67 6.91 -8.78
CA LYS A 113 4.57 5.85 -9.28
C LYS A 113 3.82 4.84 -10.17
N ALA A 114 2.59 4.49 -9.83
CA ALA A 114 1.77 3.64 -10.69
C ALA A 114 1.42 4.34 -12.01
N CYS A 115 1.08 5.64 -11.99
CA CYS A 115 0.85 6.45 -13.19
C CYS A 115 2.10 6.49 -14.08
N SER A 116 3.29 6.68 -13.49
CA SER A 116 4.57 6.65 -14.22
C SER A 116 4.81 5.32 -14.94
N LEU A 117 4.37 4.20 -14.35
CA LEU A 117 4.55 2.86 -14.93
C LEU A 117 3.48 2.53 -15.98
N SER A 118 2.27 3.07 -15.86
CA SER A 118 1.17 2.83 -16.80
C SER A 118 1.07 3.87 -17.92
N GLY A 119 1.75 5.02 -17.76
CA GLY A 119 1.59 6.15 -18.67
C GLY A 119 0.28 6.94 -18.47
N ASP A 120 -0.39 6.78 -17.31
CA ASP A 120 -1.68 7.44 -17.01
C ASP A 120 -1.46 8.89 -16.57
N LEU A 121 -1.27 9.76 -17.56
CA LEU A 121 -1.06 11.19 -17.36
C LEU A 121 -2.30 11.89 -16.80
N ASP A 122 -3.50 11.45 -17.19
CA ASP A 122 -4.74 12.10 -16.78
C ASP A 122 -4.98 11.93 -15.28
N LEU A 123 -4.80 10.72 -14.76
CA LEU A 123 -4.84 10.48 -13.32
C LEU A 123 -3.71 11.24 -12.60
N GLY A 124 -2.51 11.28 -13.19
CA GLY A 124 -1.40 12.04 -12.64
C GLY A 124 -1.71 13.52 -12.46
N ARG A 125 -2.37 14.15 -13.44
CA ARG A 125 -2.85 15.54 -13.36
C ARG A 125 -3.91 15.75 -12.28
N LEU A 126 -4.88 14.85 -12.17
CA LEU A 126 -5.90 14.92 -11.12
C LEU A 126 -5.27 14.84 -9.71
N ILE A 127 -4.25 14.01 -9.54
CA ILE A 127 -3.52 13.93 -8.27
C ILE A 127 -2.74 15.21 -8.01
N HIS A 128 -2.11 15.81 -9.03
CA HIS A 128 -1.43 17.11 -8.90
C HIS A 128 -2.38 18.20 -8.40
N GLU A 129 -3.58 18.29 -8.98
CA GLU A 129 -4.61 19.24 -8.53
C GLU A 129 -5.01 19.00 -7.05
N ARG A 130 -5.10 17.75 -6.63
CA ARG A 130 -5.37 17.43 -5.21
C ARG A 130 -4.22 17.84 -4.29
N ILE A 131 -2.98 17.56 -4.67
CA ILE A 131 -1.77 17.97 -3.93
C ILE A 131 -1.77 19.49 -3.69
N THR A 132 -2.05 20.27 -4.74
CA THR A 132 -2.12 21.74 -4.66
C THR A 132 -3.28 22.20 -3.77
N ARG A 133 -4.47 21.63 -3.94
CA ARG A 133 -5.63 21.98 -3.13
C ARG A 133 -5.42 21.66 -1.64
N GLU A 134 -4.75 20.56 -1.32
CA GLU A 134 -4.44 20.13 0.03
C GLU A 134 -3.16 20.76 0.61
N LYS A 135 -2.50 21.63 -0.17
CA LYS A 135 -1.27 22.36 0.20
C LYS A 135 -0.12 21.43 0.62
N LEU A 136 0.07 20.34 -0.13
CA LEU A 136 1.12 19.35 0.11
C LEU A 136 2.41 19.60 -0.68
N GLU A 137 2.54 20.74 -1.39
CA GLU A 137 3.69 21.08 -2.22
C GLU A 137 5.00 21.23 -1.45
N TYR A 138 4.93 21.33 -0.13
CA TYR A 138 6.12 21.39 0.74
C TYR A 138 6.78 20.02 0.96
N ASP A 139 6.10 18.93 0.61
CA ASP A 139 6.69 17.58 0.68
C ASP A 139 7.60 17.35 -0.54
N THR A 140 8.90 17.51 -0.34
CA THR A 140 9.92 17.36 -1.38
C THR A 140 9.90 15.97 -2.03
N VAL A 141 9.62 14.90 -1.26
CA VAL A 141 9.57 13.53 -1.77
C VAL A 141 8.36 13.36 -2.69
N LEU A 142 7.22 13.89 -2.30
CA LEU A 142 6.00 13.89 -3.11
C LEU A 142 6.20 14.68 -4.41
N MET A 143 6.78 15.89 -4.33
CA MET A 143 7.03 16.73 -5.49
C MET A 143 8.04 16.11 -6.46
N ASN A 144 9.10 15.46 -5.97
CA ASN A 144 10.02 14.72 -6.83
C ASN A 144 9.33 13.55 -7.54
N THR A 145 8.42 12.85 -6.85
CA THR A 145 7.62 11.76 -7.45
C THR A 145 6.67 12.28 -8.53
N LEU A 146 6.08 13.45 -8.31
CA LEU A 146 5.22 14.12 -9.27
C LEU A 146 6.00 14.52 -10.54
N LEU A 147 7.19 15.11 -10.39
CA LEU A 147 8.07 15.44 -11.51
C LEU A 147 8.46 14.18 -12.31
N ASP A 148 8.87 13.12 -11.65
CA ASP A 148 9.21 11.84 -12.28
C ASP A 148 8.02 11.27 -13.08
N MET A 149 6.80 11.42 -12.57
CA MET A 149 5.58 11.02 -13.28
C MET A 149 5.41 11.84 -14.58
N TYR A 150 5.54 13.16 -14.54
CA TYR A 150 5.43 13.98 -15.74
C TYR A 150 6.49 13.66 -16.79
N VAL A 151 7.74 13.47 -16.38
CA VAL A 151 8.83 13.07 -17.28
C VAL A 151 8.51 11.73 -17.95
N LYS A 152 8.12 10.73 -17.20
CA LYS A 152 7.85 9.39 -17.72
C LYS A 152 6.59 9.29 -18.58
N CYS A 153 5.60 10.12 -18.30
CA CYS A 153 4.38 10.21 -19.13
C CYS A 153 4.56 11.15 -20.35
N GLY A 154 5.76 11.71 -20.55
CA GLY A 154 6.07 12.49 -21.75
C GLY A 154 5.41 13.88 -21.79
N SER A 155 5.19 14.52 -20.64
CA SER A 155 4.49 15.81 -20.52
C SER A 155 5.38 16.96 -20.04
N LEU A 156 6.69 16.88 -20.23
CA LEU A 156 7.65 17.97 -20.05
C LEU A 156 8.23 18.38 -21.39
#